data_63e7c02d84b6934d7a66687a24589609
#
_entry.id   63e7c02d84b6934d7a66687a24589609
#
_cell.length_a   1.000
_cell.length_b   1.000
_cell.length_c   1.000
_cell.angle_alpha   90.00
_cell.angle_beta   90.00
_cell.angle_gamma   90.00
#
_symmetry.space_group_name_H-M   'P 1'
#
loop_
_entity.id
_entity.type
_entity.pdbx_description
1 polymer ?
#
loop_
_entity_poly.entity_id
_entity_poly.type
_entity_poly.pdbx_seq_one_letter_code
_entity_poly.pdbx_strand_id
1 'polypeptide(L)'
;MLEVHNLSKSFSNTTILKNVHFNLGLGKICVIIGNNGSGKTTFLKCLSGLMNYDSGSINFNCPNGHLFLSDKLNIFGDLTIEENLKVIATYHNQNYDELLFNDSLDKLNIKQFPIF
;
A
#
# COMPACT_ATOMS: atom_id res chain seq x y z
N MET A 1 -13.39 1.09 6.49
CA MET A 1 -14.13 1.84 5.45
C MET A 1 -13.22 2.92 4.89
N LEU A 2 -13.24 3.13 3.60
CA LEU A 2 -12.47 4.19 2.92
C LEU A 2 -13.45 5.13 2.21
N GLU A 3 -13.32 6.42 2.45
CA GLU A 3 -14.13 7.45 1.80
C GLU A 3 -13.20 8.51 1.19
N VAL A 4 -13.47 8.88 -0.04
CA VAL A 4 -12.72 9.89 -0.77
C VAL A 4 -13.69 10.92 -1.33
N HIS A 5 -13.44 12.19 -1.06
CA HIS A 5 -14.30 13.29 -1.50
C HIS A 5 -13.47 14.35 -2.23
N ASN A 6 -13.89 14.68 -3.44
CA ASN A 6 -13.31 15.76 -4.28
C ASN A 6 -11.80 15.71 -4.42
N LEU A 7 -11.21 14.50 -4.43
CA LEU A 7 -9.77 14.33 -4.50
C LEU A 7 -9.24 14.83 -5.85
N SER A 8 -8.30 15.76 -5.80
CA SER A 8 -7.64 16.29 -6.98
C SER A 8 -6.13 16.29 -6.80
N LYS A 9 -5.41 15.94 -7.90
CA LYS A 9 -3.96 15.93 -7.96
C LYS A 9 -3.48 16.36 -9.32
N SER A 10 -2.54 17.30 -9.34
CA SER A 10 -1.87 17.77 -10.55
C SER A 10 -0.36 17.66 -10.39
N PHE A 11 0.34 17.50 -11.50
CA PHE A 11 1.79 17.62 -11.59
C PHE A 11 2.10 18.73 -12.58
N SER A 12 2.79 19.78 -12.12
CA SER A 12 3.00 20.99 -12.89
C SER A 12 1.67 21.52 -13.43
N ASN A 13 1.46 21.54 -14.75
CA ASN A 13 0.24 22.03 -15.38
C ASN A 13 -0.73 20.91 -15.83
N THR A 14 -0.47 19.67 -15.44
CA THR A 14 -1.30 18.53 -15.86
C THR A 14 -2.08 17.96 -14.70
N THR A 15 -3.41 18.04 -14.76
CA THR A 15 -4.30 17.42 -13.77
C THR A 15 -4.42 15.93 -14.05
N ILE A 16 -4.06 15.11 -13.07
CA ILE A 16 -4.10 13.64 -13.15
C ILE A 16 -5.37 13.10 -12.48
N LEU A 17 -5.72 13.63 -11.31
CA LEU A 17 -6.96 13.30 -10.62
C LEU A 17 -7.79 14.57 -10.53
N LYS A 18 -9.07 14.49 -10.91
CA LYS A 18 -9.98 15.64 -10.91
C LYS A 18 -11.27 15.31 -10.20
N ASN A 19 -11.47 15.89 -9.03
CA ASN A 19 -12.69 15.74 -8.23
C ASN A 19 -13.14 14.28 -8.06
N VAL A 20 -12.20 13.39 -7.75
CA VAL A 20 -12.50 11.97 -7.61
C VAL A 20 -13.30 11.73 -6.33
N HIS A 21 -14.41 11.01 -6.48
CA HIS A 21 -15.22 10.49 -5.38
C HIS A 21 -15.15 8.97 -5.38
N PHE A 22 -14.91 8.38 -4.23
CA PHE A 22 -14.81 6.94 -4.11
C PHE A 22 -15.15 6.49 -2.69
N ASN A 23 -15.91 5.41 -2.57
CA ASN A 23 -16.24 4.80 -1.29
C ASN A 23 -16.02 3.28 -1.38
N LEU A 24 -15.37 2.73 -0.35
CA LEU A 24 -15.17 1.29 -0.20
C LEU A 24 -15.60 0.85 1.19
N GLY A 25 -16.64 0.03 1.26
CA GLY A 25 -17.14 -0.55 2.49
C GLY A 25 -16.20 -1.63 3.05
N LEU A 26 -16.45 -2.01 4.30
CA LEU A 26 -15.73 -3.11 4.95
C LEU A 26 -15.97 -4.44 4.21
N GLY A 27 -14.97 -5.28 4.16
CA GLY A 27 -15.04 -6.60 3.52
C GLY A 27 -15.22 -6.56 2.00
N LYS A 28 -15.02 -5.42 1.36
CA LYS A 28 -15.13 -5.26 -0.09
C LYS A 28 -13.77 -5.20 -0.77
N ILE A 29 -13.72 -5.71 -1.99
CA ILE A 29 -12.56 -5.59 -2.88
C ILE A 29 -12.94 -4.65 -4.01
N CYS A 30 -12.05 -3.74 -4.35
CA CYS A 30 -12.18 -2.86 -5.51
C CYS A 30 -11.02 -3.09 -6.48
N VAL A 31 -11.34 -3.17 -7.76
CA VAL A 31 -10.34 -3.23 -8.84
C VAL A 31 -10.40 -1.91 -9.61
N ILE A 32 -9.25 -1.24 -9.72
CA ILE A 32 -9.11 0.01 -10.48
C ILE A 32 -8.58 -0.33 -11.86
N ILE A 33 -9.35 -0.03 -12.89
CA ILE A 33 -9.04 -0.33 -14.28
C ILE A 33 -8.86 0.98 -15.05
N GLY A 34 -7.94 0.99 -16.00
CA GLY A 34 -7.71 2.14 -16.88
C GLY A 34 -6.39 1.98 -17.64
N ASN A 35 -6.22 2.81 -18.67
CA ASN A 35 -5.02 2.83 -19.49
C ASN A 35 -3.77 3.22 -18.69
N ASN A 36 -2.59 2.91 -19.20
CA ASN A 36 -1.35 3.42 -18.65
C ASN A 36 -1.35 4.95 -18.66
N GLY A 37 -0.93 5.56 -17.55
CA GLY A 37 -0.97 7.02 -17.39
C GLY A 37 -2.31 7.62 -16.97
N SER A 38 -3.36 6.81 -16.75
CA SER A 38 -4.69 7.31 -16.32
C SER A 38 -4.77 7.74 -14.83
N GLY A 39 -3.66 7.66 -14.09
CA GLY A 39 -3.62 8.10 -12.69
C GLY A 39 -3.87 7.02 -11.63
N LYS A 40 -4.01 5.73 -11.99
CA LYS A 40 -4.25 4.63 -11.04
C LYS A 40 -3.23 4.59 -9.90
N THR A 41 -1.95 4.58 -10.24
CA THR A 41 -0.86 4.57 -9.27
C THR A 41 -0.82 5.85 -8.45
N THR A 42 -1.10 7.00 -9.06
CA THR A 42 -1.20 8.29 -8.35
C THR A 42 -2.33 8.26 -7.33
N PHE A 43 -3.50 7.74 -7.71
CA PHE A 43 -4.64 7.59 -6.80
C PHE A 43 -4.30 6.69 -5.61
N LEU A 44 -3.73 5.51 -5.86
CA LEU A 44 -3.32 4.58 -4.80
C LEU A 44 -2.25 5.17 -3.87
N LYS A 45 -1.28 5.92 -4.41
CA LYS A 45 -0.28 6.62 -3.61
C LYS A 45 -0.88 7.73 -2.75
N CYS A 46 -1.88 8.46 -3.25
CA CYS A 46 -2.62 9.43 -2.44
C CYS A 46 -3.39 8.73 -1.32
N LEU A 47 -4.08 7.61 -1.61
CA LEU A 47 -4.79 6.84 -0.61
C LEU A 47 -3.88 6.32 0.50
N SER A 48 -2.68 5.88 0.16
CA SER A 48 -1.71 5.34 1.13
C SER A 48 -0.93 6.41 1.91
N GLY A 49 -1.13 7.70 1.59
CA GLY A 49 -0.38 8.78 2.21
C GLY A 49 1.06 8.93 1.70
N LEU A 50 1.48 8.13 0.71
CA LEU A 50 2.81 8.24 0.09
C LEU A 50 2.93 9.45 -0.84
N MET A 51 1.82 10.07 -1.20
CA MET A 51 1.77 11.24 -2.06
C MET A 51 0.74 12.24 -1.57
N ASN A 52 1.14 13.50 -1.45
CA ASN A 52 0.23 14.58 -1.13
C ASN A 52 -0.71 14.85 -2.33
N TYR A 53 -1.94 15.20 -2.03
CA TYR A 53 -2.94 15.66 -3.00
C TYR A 53 -3.18 17.15 -2.85
N ASP A 54 -3.74 17.79 -3.89
CA ASP A 54 -3.86 19.25 -3.94
C ASP A 54 -5.14 19.72 -3.24
N SER A 55 -6.23 18.94 -3.35
CA SER A 55 -7.51 19.25 -2.70
C SER A 55 -8.35 17.99 -2.49
N GLY A 56 -9.37 18.11 -1.65
CA GLY A 56 -10.26 17.03 -1.26
C GLY A 56 -9.95 16.44 0.10
N SER A 57 -10.52 15.30 0.39
CA SER A 57 -10.29 14.58 1.65
C SER A 57 -10.28 13.07 1.44
N ILE A 58 -9.47 12.40 2.23
CA ILE A 58 -9.40 10.94 2.32
C ILE A 58 -9.63 10.57 3.78
N ASN A 59 -10.66 9.78 4.03
CA ASN A 59 -10.96 9.22 5.33
C ASN A 59 -10.77 7.70 5.30
N PHE A 60 -9.68 7.24 5.90
CA PHE A 60 -9.34 5.83 5.96
C PHE A 60 -9.56 5.33 7.39
N ASN A 61 -10.76 4.83 7.65
CA ASN A 61 -11.09 4.25 8.95
C ASN A 61 -10.68 2.78 8.99
N CYS A 62 -9.42 2.55 9.32
CA CYS A 62 -8.81 1.23 9.44
C CYS A 62 -8.03 1.16 10.77
N PRO A 63 -8.59 0.53 11.83
CA PRO A 63 -7.98 0.51 13.16
C PRO A 63 -6.56 -0.06 13.20
N ASN A 64 -6.27 -1.01 12.32
CA ASN A 64 -4.97 -1.67 12.23
C ASN A 64 -4.02 -1.06 11.18
N GLY A 65 -4.35 0.14 10.70
CA GLY A 65 -3.60 0.78 9.62
C GLY A 65 -3.90 0.18 8.25
N HIS A 66 -3.09 0.54 7.27
CA HIS A 66 -3.17 0.04 5.90
C HIS A 66 -1.78 -0.23 5.35
N LEU A 67 -1.68 -1.11 4.37
CA LEU A 67 -0.43 -1.45 3.71
C LEU A 67 -0.55 -1.13 2.21
N PHE A 68 0.45 -0.45 1.68
CA PHE A 68 0.60 -0.21 0.25
C PHE A 68 1.66 -1.16 -0.31
N LEU A 69 1.24 -2.01 -1.23
CA LEU A 69 2.14 -2.90 -1.95
C LEU A 69 2.27 -2.42 -3.40
N SER A 70 3.48 -2.30 -3.88
CA SER A 70 3.77 -1.97 -5.28
C SER A 70 4.69 -3.03 -5.90
N ASP A 71 4.79 -3.00 -7.22
CA ASP A 71 5.75 -3.79 -7.98
C ASP A 71 7.22 -3.50 -7.63
N LYS A 72 7.46 -2.27 -7.16
CA LYS A 72 8.75 -1.87 -6.57
C LYS A 72 8.62 -1.92 -5.06
N LEU A 73 8.69 -3.11 -4.51
CA LEU A 73 8.82 -3.27 -3.07
C LEU A 73 10.10 -2.57 -2.62
N ASN A 74 9.99 -1.70 -1.63
CA ASN A 74 11.15 -1.16 -0.93
C ASN A 74 11.75 -2.26 -0.05
N ILE A 75 12.40 -3.21 -0.68
CA ILE A 75 13.14 -4.28 -0.03
C ILE A 75 14.59 -3.81 0.07
N PHE A 76 15.14 -3.87 1.26
CA PHE A 76 16.56 -3.66 1.48
C PHE A 76 17.31 -4.90 0.99
N GLY A 77 18.01 -4.76 -0.13
CA GLY A 77 18.68 -5.89 -0.80
C GLY A 77 19.78 -6.57 0.03
N ASP A 78 20.35 -5.85 0.98
CA ASP A 78 21.38 -6.34 1.90
C ASP A 78 20.80 -7.05 3.14
N LEU A 79 19.48 -7.05 3.30
CA LEU A 79 18.78 -7.70 4.40
C LEU A 79 18.09 -8.97 3.95
N THR A 80 18.03 -9.96 4.81
CA THR A 80 17.23 -11.17 4.63
C THR A 80 15.74 -10.85 4.56
N ILE A 81 14.92 -11.79 4.12
CA ILE A 81 13.45 -11.65 4.14
C ILE A 81 12.95 -11.35 5.55
N GLU A 82 13.45 -12.08 6.53
CA GLU A 82 13.07 -11.91 7.93
C GLU A 82 13.43 -10.52 8.46
N GLU A 83 14.63 -10.02 8.18
CA GLU A 83 15.07 -8.68 8.57
C GLU A 83 14.23 -7.61 7.91
N ASN A 84 13.92 -7.75 6.61
CA ASN A 84 13.01 -6.84 5.91
C ASN A 84 11.63 -6.80 6.57
N LEU A 85 11.06 -7.95 6.94
CA LEU A 85 9.76 -8.02 7.62
C LEU A 85 9.82 -7.39 9.02
N LYS A 86 10.91 -7.57 9.77
CA LYS A 86 11.11 -6.91 11.07
C LYS A 86 11.14 -5.39 10.93
N VAL A 87 11.82 -4.87 9.89
CA VAL A 87 11.84 -3.42 9.58
C VAL A 87 10.43 -2.93 9.25
N ILE A 88 9.69 -3.64 8.41
CA ILE A 88 8.32 -3.29 8.04
C ILE A 88 7.40 -3.32 9.27
N ALA A 89 7.47 -4.36 10.09
CA ALA A 89 6.68 -4.48 11.30
C ALA A 89 6.96 -3.31 12.26
N THR A 90 8.23 -2.97 12.46
CA THR A 90 8.63 -1.84 13.29
C THR A 90 8.09 -0.51 12.76
N TYR A 91 8.18 -0.30 11.44
CA TYR A 91 7.64 0.91 10.80
C TYR A 91 6.13 1.08 11.01
N HIS A 92 5.39 -0.03 11.01
CA HIS A 92 3.94 -0.02 11.24
C HIS A 92 3.54 -0.18 12.72
N ASN A 93 4.48 -0.08 13.67
CA ASN A 93 4.24 -0.31 15.09
C ASN A 93 3.58 -1.67 15.38
N GLN A 94 3.92 -2.70 14.63
CA GLN A 94 3.45 -4.06 14.78
C GLN A 94 4.56 -4.92 15.39
N ASN A 95 4.17 -5.93 16.17
CA ASN A 95 5.12 -6.93 16.65
C ASN A 95 5.39 -7.95 15.53
N TYR A 96 6.66 -8.27 15.32
CA TYR A 96 7.05 -9.37 14.46
C TYR A 96 6.72 -10.70 15.15
N ASP A 97 6.03 -11.58 14.46
CA ASP A 97 5.67 -12.93 14.94
C ASP A 97 6.43 -13.99 14.14
N GLU A 98 7.43 -14.58 14.78
CA GLU A 98 8.29 -15.59 14.16
C GLU A 98 7.53 -16.89 13.84
N LEU A 99 6.55 -17.26 14.66
CA LEU A 99 5.76 -18.47 14.40
C LEU A 99 4.87 -18.29 13.18
N LEU A 100 4.23 -17.13 13.07
CA LEU A 100 3.42 -16.79 11.90
C LEU A 100 4.26 -16.69 10.63
N PHE A 101 5.48 -16.18 10.72
CA PHE A 101 6.41 -16.10 9.59
C PHE A 101 6.78 -17.49 9.11
N ASN A 102 7.20 -18.39 9.99
CA ASN A 102 7.57 -19.76 9.63
C ASN A 102 6.38 -20.54 9.05
N ASP A 103 5.20 -20.43 9.64
CA ASP A 103 3.96 -21.02 9.10
C ASP A 103 3.63 -20.50 7.70
N SER A 104 3.87 -19.21 7.46
CA SER A 104 3.67 -18.60 6.14
C SER A 104 4.66 -19.11 5.10
N LEU A 105 5.93 -19.31 5.46
CA LEU A 105 6.94 -19.88 4.57
C LEU A 105 6.58 -21.33 4.19
N ASP A 106 6.12 -22.12 5.15
CA ASP A 106 5.69 -23.50 4.93
C ASP A 106 4.48 -23.55 3.98
N LYS A 107 3.47 -22.71 4.22
CA LYS A 107 2.28 -22.62 3.36
C LYS A 107 2.61 -22.19 1.93
N LEU A 108 3.58 -21.33 1.75
CA LEU A 108 4.05 -20.88 0.43
C LEU A 108 5.03 -21.85 -0.21
N ASN A 109 5.38 -22.95 0.49
CA ASN A 109 6.38 -23.92 0.06
C ASN A 109 7.75 -23.29 -0.27
N ILE A 110 8.08 -22.21 0.44
CA ILE A 110 9.36 -21.52 0.34
C ILE A 110 10.31 -22.17 1.33
N LYS A 111 11.19 -23.03 0.84
CA LYS A 111 12.29 -23.52 1.66
C LYS A 111 13.23 -22.36 1.96
N GLN A 112 13.72 -22.31 3.20
CA GLN A 112 14.76 -21.35 3.58
C GLN A 112 15.99 -21.58 2.68
N PHE A 113 16.11 -20.82 1.63
CA PHE A 113 17.36 -20.64 0.95
C PHE A 113 18.12 -19.56 1.72
N PRO A 114 19.40 -19.79 2.10
CA PRO A 114 20.23 -18.70 2.51
C PRO A 114 20.26 -17.72 1.31
N ILE A 115 19.59 -16.61 1.44
CA ILE A 115 19.66 -15.54 0.44
C ILE A 115 20.95 -14.79 0.78
N PHE A 116 21.92 -15.05 -0.04
CA PHE A 116 23.13 -14.25 -0.04
C PHE A 116 22.86 -12.91 -0.74
#